data_de7196dfb030f775e7d50e8a7394d7be
#
_entry.id   de7196dfb030f775e7d50e8a7394d7be
#
_cell.length_a   1.000
_cell.length_b   1.000
_cell.length_c   1.000
_cell.angle_alpha   90.00
_cell.angle_beta   90.00
_cell.angle_gamma   90.00
#
_symmetry.space_group_name_H-M   'P 1'
#
loop_
_entity.id
_entity.type
_entity.pdbx_description
1 polymer ?
#
loop_
_entity_poly.entity_id
_entity_poly.type
_entity_poly.pdbx_seq_one_letter_code
_entity_poly.pdbx_strand_id
1 'polypeptide(L)'
;MAASAVGIITLLAVVLAGPLAWAIATYVERRRKAADGAAEAGASEGQVDGKEPEREEMSGVAYTLSLLGYAIGLGNLWRFPYLVGKWGGGAFIIAYLVCLCFVAAPAYLIEMVMGQYTRKSTVGCFKMIHPRWDGLAYGQALILLMVMAYYNVLLAYAVIYIAGSLVDPLPWAADSKNYFNVEVLNGYDDYIGKGLGPVQWKLALGLLVVWLIVFASLSFGQKILTKVTWVTVVGPIVMLVVLLIRSVTLDGAADGIEFYIGKFDSEVLGDLDMWASACSQILFSLSPGFGAAITMSSHTRPKENVFRTCMVVVVCNSAFSLVGGFAIFSIVGNITFRLNAAGGVLDKATGAMVATTVAEQARAGTGLAFIAIADGMRAFGSGTNAMSVLFFTVLLTLGLDSTFCFAETFVCYVEDYLLVKGSKPAKWKIVGCTCAVMYLMGLLFCTRMGIELLDTIDHYCITYYLLLAVALEAFMFTFDFGWRRLVVHVKLATLGNLRTPLGQDVVPSFFWRLAIHITMPVCSLFLFFYILSTDVVEPYGGYPVWMNGIGWSCLAALLAVTPLGFARSLKSGTGSTLPPLEQDEAALAAAFGIKSTLPPLGQNEESDLAEGATA
;
A
#
# COMPACT_ATOMS: atom_id res chain seq x y z
N MET A 1 -7.37 -21.56 29.53
CA MET A 1 -8.75 -21.21 29.11
C MET A 1 -8.80 -19.92 28.29
N ALA A 2 -7.97 -18.89 28.52
CA ALA A 2 -7.95 -17.68 27.67
C ALA A 2 -7.38 -17.92 26.27
N ALA A 3 -6.39 -18.80 26.11
CA ALA A 3 -5.84 -19.17 24.79
C ALA A 3 -6.87 -19.85 23.87
N SER A 4 -7.88 -20.52 24.43
CA SER A 4 -8.96 -21.12 23.64
C SER A 4 -9.96 -20.11 23.12
N ALA A 5 -10.20 -19.00 23.82
CA ALA A 5 -11.16 -17.98 23.38
C ALA A 5 -10.60 -17.12 22.25
N VAL A 6 -9.31 -16.79 22.27
CA VAL A 6 -8.64 -16.02 21.23
C VAL A 6 -8.44 -16.86 19.97
N GLY A 7 -8.04 -18.13 20.12
CA GLY A 7 -8.02 -19.09 19.02
C GLY A 7 -9.39 -19.27 18.38
N ILE A 8 -10.46 -19.27 19.18
CA ILE A 8 -11.84 -19.39 18.70
C ILE A 8 -12.30 -18.09 18.01
N ILE A 9 -11.96 -16.90 18.51
CA ILE A 9 -12.35 -15.62 17.90
C ILE A 9 -11.56 -15.38 16.59
N THR A 10 -10.30 -15.75 16.56
CA THR A 10 -9.47 -15.64 15.33
C THR A 10 -9.83 -16.74 14.34
N LEU A 11 -10.07 -17.96 14.81
CA LEU A 11 -10.66 -19.02 13.99
C LEU A 11 -12.05 -18.61 13.49
N LEU A 12 -12.87 -17.92 14.27
CA LEU A 12 -14.16 -17.37 13.85
C LEU A 12 -13.99 -16.19 12.88
N ALA A 13 -12.99 -15.33 13.00
CA ALA A 13 -12.72 -14.27 12.04
C ALA A 13 -12.16 -14.82 10.72
N VAL A 14 -11.25 -15.79 10.77
CA VAL A 14 -10.69 -16.50 9.59
C VAL A 14 -11.72 -17.52 9.06
N VAL A 15 -12.44 -18.19 9.93
CA VAL A 15 -13.55 -19.13 9.60
C VAL A 15 -14.79 -18.37 9.14
N LEU A 16 -15.04 -17.13 9.49
CA LEU A 16 -16.12 -16.30 8.96
C LEU A 16 -15.68 -15.51 7.71
N ALA A 17 -14.42 -15.12 7.59
CA ALA A 17 -13.90 -14.52 6.33
C ALA A 17 -13.78 -15.59 5.22
N GLY A 18 -13.34 -16.79 5.52
CA GLY A 18 -13.29 -17.90 4.58
C GLY A 18 -14.68 -18.37 4.13
N PRO A 19 -15.63 -18.71 5.03
CA PRO A 19 -17.00 -19.05 4.66
C PRO A 19 -17.81 -17.87 4.14
N LEU A 20 -17.53 -16.63 4.54
CA LEU A 20 -18.17 -15.45 3.94
C LEU A 20 -17.71 -15.27 2.49
N ALA A 21 -16.42 -15.43 2.22
CA ALA A 21 -15.88 -15.50 0.87
C ALA A 21 -16.40 -16.74 0.12
N TRP A 22 -16.52 -17.89 0.79
CA TRP A 22 -17.10 -19.13 0.24
C TRP A 22 -18.62 -19.04 0.10
N ALA A 23 -19.36 -18.48 1.07
CA ALA A 23 -20.80 -18.26 0.98
C ALA A 23 -21.14 -17.21 -0.07
N ILE A 24 -20.35 -16.15 -0.20
CA ILE A 24 -20.42 -15.20 -1.31
C ILE A 24 -20.13 -15.93 -2.63
N ALA A 25 -19.08 -16.75 -2.71
CA ALA A 25 -18.74 -17.51 -3.91
C ALA A 25 -19.79 -18.58 -4.26
N THR A 26 -20.31 -19.34 -3.27
CA THR A 26 -21.37 -20.37 -3.49
C THR A 26 -22.74 -19.76 -3.72
N TYR A 27 -23.07 -18.66 -3.09
CA TYR A 27 -24.27 -17.90 -3.38
C TYR A 27 -24.23 -17.32 -4.80
N VAL A 28 -23.06 -16.85 -5.23
CA VAL A 28 -22.76 -16.41 -6.60
C VAL A 28 -22.96 -17.53 -7.60
N GLU A 29 -22.42 -18.72 -7.32
CA GLU A 29 -22.52 -19.88 -8.23
C GLU A 29 -23.97 -20.42 -8.33
N ARG A 30 -24.73 -20.45 -7.23
CA ARG A 30 -26.15 -20.85 -7.25
C ARG A 30 -27.02 -19.85 -8.02
N ARG A 31 -26.74 -18.54 -7.90
CA ARG A 31 -27.49 -17.53 -8.66
C ARG A 31 -27.07 -17.46 -10.14
N ARG A 32 -25.81 -17.79 -10.46
CA ARG A 32 -25.36 -17.91 -11.84
C ARG A 32 -26.08 -19.06 -12.55
N LYS A 33 -26.18 -20.23 -11.94
CA LYS A 33 -26.96 -21.35 -12.48
C LYS A 33 -28.45 -21.02 -12.64
N ALA A 34 -29.01 -20.20 -11.75
CA ALA A 34 -30.37 -19.72 -11.86
C ALA A 34 -30.55 -18.65 -12.96
N ALA A 35 -29.52 -17.82 -13.20
CA ALA A 35 -29.54 -16.82 -14.28
C ALA A 35 -29.27 -17.46 -15.65
N ASP A 36 -28.36 -18.44 -15.73
CA ASP A 36 -28.09 -19.19 -16.96
C ASP A 36 -29.31 -20.03 -17.36
N GLY A 37 -30.00 -20.65 -16.41
CA GLY A 37 -31.29 -21.34 -16.66
C GLY A 37 -32.47 -20.39 -17.00
N ALA A 38 -32.43 -19.15 -16.53
CA ALA A 38 -33.42 -18.13 -16.92
C ALA A 38 -33.10 -17.48 -18.29
N ALA A 39 -31.83 -17.42 -18.67
CA ALA A 39 -31.37 -16.93 -19.97
C ALA A 39 -31.69 -17.93 -21.10
N GLU A 40 -31.60 -19.25 -20.83
CA GLU A 40 -32.04 -20.29 -21.76
C GLU A 40 -33.57 -20.32 -21.91
N ALA A 41 -34.34 -19.91 -20.89
CA ALA A 41 -35.80 -19.83 -20.94
C ALA A 41 -36.34 -18.51 -21.54
N GLY A 42 -35.50 -17.46 -21.67
CA GLY A 42 -35.89 -16.11 -22.12
C GLY A 42 -35.23 -15.65 -23.42
N ALA A 43 -34.76 -16.57 -24.27
CA ALA A 43 -34.17 -16.24 -25.58
C ALA A 43 -35.20 -15.86 -26.64
N SER A 44 -36.19 -15.05 -26.29
CA SER A 44 -36.99 -14.28 -27.20
C SER A 44 -37.32 -12.93 -26.57
N GLU A 45 -36.87 -11.85 -27.24
CA GLU A 45 -37.20 -10.45 -27.00
C GLU A 45 -36.34 -9.67 -26.00
N GLY A 46 -35.63 -8.70 -26.57
CA GLY A 46 -35.11 -7.53 -25.91
C GLY A 46 -33.59 -7.41 -25.97
N GLN A 47 -33.06 -6.87 -27.07
CA GLN A 47 -31.77 -6.21 -27.08
C GLN A 47 -31.76 -5.15 -25.97
N VAL A 48 -31.27 -5.51 -24.80
CA VAL A 48 -30.88 -4.53 -23.81
C VAL A 48 -29.62 -3.87 -24.37
N ASP A 49 -29.77 -2.59 -24.70
CA ASP A 49 -28.68 -1.70 -25.10
C ASP A 49 -27.58 -1.75 -24.02
N GLY A 50 -26.60 -2.62 -24.22
CA GLY A 50 -25.53 -2.93 -23.25
C GLY A 50 -24.46 -1.85 -23.24
N LYS A 51 -24.83 -0.57 -23.00
CA LYS A 51 -23.88 0.43 -22.59
C LYS A 51 -23.44 0.09 -21.17
N GLU A 52 -22.22 -0.46 -21.04
CA GLU A 52 -21.54 -0.51 -19.74
C GLU A 52 -21.59 0.90 -19.13
N PRO A 53 -21.85 1.03 -17.81
CA PRO A 53 -21.92 2.35 -17.19
C PRO A 53 -20.57 3.04 -17.34
N GLU A 54 -20.57 4.20 -18.02
CA GLU A 54 -19.40 5.05 -18.13
C GLU A 54 -18.93 5.41 -16.71
N ARG A 55 -17.68 5.05 -16.38
CA ARG A 55 -17.05 5.48 -15.14
C ARG A 55 -16.87 6.99 -15.13
N GLU A 56 -17.11 7.63 -13.99
CA GLU A 56 -16.87 9.06 -13.80
C GLU A 56 -15.39 9.37 -14.07
N GLU A 57 -15.10 10.17 -15.09
CA GLU A 57 -13.74 10.47 -15.50
C GLU A 57 -13.12 11.56 -14.63
N MET A 58 -11.88 11.32 -14.18
CA MET A 58 -11.06 12.31 -13.50
C MET A 58 -10.27 13.17 -14.50
N SER A 59 -10.04 14.45 -14.17
CA SER A 59 -9.07 15.28 -14.90
C SER A 59 -7.64 14.78 -14.63
N GLY A 60 -6.68 15.00 -15.55
CA GLY A 60 -5.32 14.52 -15.41
C GLY A 60 -4.62 14.98 -14.12
N VAL A 61 -4.88 16.22 -13.66
CA VAL A 61 -4.35 16.73 -12.40
C VAL A 61 -5.00 16.03 -11.20
N ALA A 62 -6.33 15.86 -11.20
CA ALA A 62 -7.04 15.16 -10.14
C ALA A 62 -6.60 13.70 -10.03
N TYR A 63 -6.41 13.04 -11.17
CA TYR A 63 -5.89 11.69 -11.25
C TYR A 63 -4.47 11.57 -10.66
N THR A 64 -3.54 12.45 -11.07
CA THR A 64 -2.18 12.46 -10.53
C THR A 64 -2.17 12.71 -9.03
N LEU A 65 -2.98 13.66 -8.53
CA LEU A 65 -3.11 13.93 -7.09
C LEU A 65 -3.70 12.76 -6.32
N SER A 66 -4.72 12.09 -6.85
CA SER A 66 -5.30 10.90 -6.21
C SER A 66 -4.27 9.77 -6.08
N LEU A 67 -3.45 9.55 -7.12
CA LEU A 67 -2.37 8.56 -7.07
C LEU A 67 -1.23 8.99 -6.14
N LEU A 68 -0.91 10.29 -6.07
CA LEU A 68 0.07 10.82 -5.11
C LEU A 68 -0.42 10.62 -3.68
N GLY A 69 -1.69 10.96 -3.39
CA GLY A 69 -2.28 10.73 -2.07
C GLY A 69 -2.34 9.26 -1.68
N TYR A 70 -2.56 8.38 -2.67
CA TYR A 70 -2.49 6.94 -2.46
C TYR A 70 -1.07 6.46 -2.11
N ALA A 71 -0.06 6.93 -2.84
CA ALA A 71 1.33 6.49 -2.66
C ALA A 71 1.99 7.16 -1.45
N ILE A 72 1.78 8.47 -1.24
CA ILE A 72 2.37 9.22 -0.13
C ILE A 72 1.51 9.02 1.13
N GLY A 73 1.85 8.02 1.93
CA GLY A 73 1.12 7.64 3.14
C GLY A 73 1.98 7.63 4.40
N LEU A 74 1.45 7.04 5.47
CA LEU A 74 2.17 6.86 6.74
C LEU A 74 3.50 6.13 6.56
N GLY A 75 3.58 5.19 5.62
CA GLY A 75 4.80 4.43 5.34
C GLY A 75 6.02 5.28 5.03
N ASN A 76 5.82 6.47 4.43
CA ASN A 76 6.89 7.38 4.07
C ASN A 76 7.50 8.11 5.27
N LEU A 77 6.69 8.47 6.26
CA LEU A 77 7.11 9.30 7.39
C LEU A 77 7.29 8.51 8.69
N TRP A 78 6.71 7.31 8.76
CA TRP A 78 6.78 6.44 9.92
C TRP A 78 7.65 5.20 9.68
N ARG A 79 7.33 4.37 8.69
CA ARG A 79 7.99 3.08 8.45
C ARG A 79 9.37 3.25 7.80
N PHE A 80 9.48 4.15 6.83
CA PHE A 80 10.74 4.38 6.11
C PHE A 80 11.87 4.85 7.06
N PRO A 81 11.71 5.91 7.90
CA PRO A 81 12.78 6.32 8.83
C PRO A 81 13.13 5.22 9.83
N TYR A 82 12.15 4.47 10.34
CA TYR A 82 12.39 3.33 11.21
C TYR A 82 13.30 2.28 10.56
N LEU A 83 13.03 1.90 9.32
CA LEU A 83 13.86 0.92 8.61
C LEU A 83 15.26 1.45 8.30
N VAL A 84 15.38 2.73 7.93
CA VAL A 84 16.70 3.38 7.79
C VAL A 84 17.48 3.31 9.10
N GLY A 85 16.84 3.59 10.23
CA GLY A 85 17.44 3.49 11.56
C GLY A 85 17.86 2.06 11.91
N LYS A 86 17.02 1.07 11.59
CA LYS A 86 17.30 -0.36 11.81
C LYS A 86 18.53 -0.83 11.04
N TRP A 87 18.68 -0.42 9.80
CA TRP A 87 19.69 -0.90 8.85
C TRP A 87 20.90 0.03 8.66
N GLY A 88 21.08 1.02 9.53
CA GLY A 88 22.32 1.79 9.60
C GLY A 88 22.48 2.91 8.56
N GLY A 89 21.38 3.52 8.09
CA GLY A 89 21.43 4.77 7.32
C GLY A 89 21.55 4.59 5.80
N GLY A 90 22.59 5.18 5.19
CA GLY A 90 22.71 5.32 3.73
C GLY A 90 22.70 4.03 2.91
N ALA A 91 23.17 2.91 3.46
CA ALA A 91 23.16 1.61 2.78
C ALA A 91 21.72 1.15 2.46
N PHE A 92 20.80 1.31 3.41
CA PHE A 92 19.40 1.00 3.21
C PHE A 92 18.77 1.87 2.11
N ILE A 93 19.11 3.16 2.05
CA ILE A 93 18.59 4.08 1.02
C ILE A 93 18.98 3.61 -0.38
N ILE A 94 20.21 3.09 -0.56
CA ILE A 94 20.64 2.53 -1.85
C ILE A 94 19.81 1.31 -2.22
N ALA A 95 19.65 0.35 -1.31
CA ALA A 95 18.83 -0.83 -1.56
C ALA A 95 17.36 -0.45 -1.88
N TYR A 96 16.79 0.51 -1.15
CA TYR A 96 15.47 1.05 -1.41
C TYR A 96 15.33 1.62 -2.82
N LEU A 97 16.30 2.44 -3.28
CA LEU A 97 16.29 3.02 -4.63
C LEU A 97 16.47 1.96 -5.73
N VAL A 98 17.29 0.95 -5.49
CA VAL A 98 17.43 -0.18 -6.42
C VAL A 98 16.12 -0.96 -6.52
N CYS A 99 15.51 -1.33 -5.41
CA CYS A 99 14.21 -2.02 -5.40
C CYS A 99 13.10 -1.15 -6.04
N LEU A 100 13.14 0.17 -5.84
CA LEU A 100 12.25 1.12 -6.52
C LEU A 100 12.36 1.00 -8.03
N CYS A 101 13.57 1.07 -8.59
CA CYS A 101 13.80 1.08 -10.03
C CYS A 101 13.48 -0.26 -10.69
N PHE A 102 13.85 -1.37 -10.05
CA PHE A 102 13.82 -2.69 -10.69
C PHE A 102 12.58 -3.54 -10.33
N VAL A 103 11.85 -3.19 -9.28
CA VAL A 103 10.70 -3.96 -8.82
C VAL A 103 9.44 -3.08 -8.72
N ALA A 104 9.44 -2.05 -7.89
CA ALA A 104 8.22 -1.34 -7.55
C ALA A 104 7.70 -0.41 -8.65
N ALA A 105 8.58 0.36 -9.30
CA ALA A 105 8.16 1.25 -10.40
C ALA A 105 7.66 0.49 -11.64
N PRO A 106 8.30 -0.64 -12.07
CA PRO A 106 7.74 -1.49 -13.10
C PRO A 106 6.39 -2.10 -12.74
N ALA A 107 6.22 -2.59 -11.50
CA ALA A 107 4.95 -3.11 -11.01
C ALA A 107 3.84 -2.05 -11.04
N TYR A 108 4.13 -0.86 -10.55
CA TYR A 108 3.19 0.25 -10.53
C TYR A 108 2.79 0.69 -11.96
N LEU A 109 3.75 0.70 -12.89
CA LEU A 109 3.48 1.04 -14.29
C LEU A 109 2.53 0.04 -14.96
N ILE A 110 2.75 -1.26 -14.80
CA ILE A 110 1.86 -2.26 -15.42
C ILE A 110 0.44 -2.21 -14.86
N GLU A 111 0.28 -1.99 -13.55
CA GLU A 111 -1.02 -1.78 -12.94
C GLU A 111 -1.75 -0.57 -13.52
N MET A 112 -1.07 0.58 -13.60
CA MET A 112 -1.66 1.79 -14.16
C MET A 112 -2.08 1.61 -15.62
N VAL A 113 -1.25 0.97 -16.44
CA VAL A 113 -1.55 0.71 -17.86
C VAL A 113 -2.72 -0.25 -18.01
N MET A 114 -2.74 -1.34 -17.24
CA MET A 114 -3.84 -2.30 -17.29
C MET A 114 -5.18 -1.65 -16.85
N GLY A 115 -5.15 -0.82 -15.82
CA GLY A 115 -6.33 -0.09 -15.35
C GLY A 115 -6.88 0.90 -16.38
N GLN A 116 -6.02 1.71 -16.98
CA GLN A 116 -6.41 2.66 -18.03
C GLN A 116 -6.92 1.94 -19.29
N TYR A 117 -6.25 0.85 -19.69
CA TYR A 117 -6.62 0.08 -20.86
C TYR A 117 -7.99 -0.60 -20.71
N THR A 118 -8.19 -1.31 -19.61
CA THR A 118 -9.42 -2.09 -19.40
C THR A 118 -10.60 -1.25 -18.93
N ARG A 119 -10.37 -0.09 -18.32
CA ARG A 119 -11.37 0.78 -17.69
C ARG A 119 -12.26 0.05 -16.68
N LYS A 120 -11.73 -1.00 -16.05
CA LYS A 120 -12.43 -1.82 -15.06
C LYS A 120 -11.69 -1.82 -13.72
N SER A 121 -12.41 -2.14 -12.64
CA SER A 121 -11.75 -2.44 -11.37
C SER A 121 -10.83 -3.64 -11.52
N THR A 122 -9.96 -3.89 -10.55
CA THR A 122 -8.96 -4.97 -10.64
C THR A 122 -9.59 -6.33 -10.94
N VAL A 123 -10.72 -6.65 -10.31
CA VAL A 123 -11.44 -7.90 -10.56
C VAL A 123 -11.92 -7.97 -12.01
N GLY A 124 -12.51 -6.90 -12.52
CA GLY A 124 -12.94 -6.81 -13.92
C GLY A 124 -11.80 -6.83 -14.91
N CYS A 125 -10.69 -6.15 -14.57
CA CYS A 125 -9.46 -6.10 -15.35
C CYS A 125 -8.83 -7.49 -15.53
N PHE A 126 -8.61 -8.20 -14.43
CA PHE A 126 -7.98 -9.54 -14.47
C PHE A 126 -8.86 -10.55 -15.19
N LYS A 127 -10.18 -10.49 -15.00
CA LYS A 127 -11.12 -11.33 -15.77
C LYS A 127 -11.06 -11.07 -17.27
N MET A 128 -10.94 -9.82 -17.67
CA MET A 128 -10.84 -9.43 -19.07
C MET A 128 -9.53 -9.94 -19.69
N ILE A 129 -8.43 -9.84 -18.96
CA ILE A 129 -7.11 -10.34 -19.39
C ILE A 129 -7.18 -11.87 -19.54
N HIS A 130 -7.50 -12.57 -18.48
CA HIS A 130 -7.78 -14.01 -18.51
C HIS A 130 -8.45 -14.46 -17.19
N PRO A 131 -9.59 -15.17 -17.22
CA PRO A 131 -10.32 -15.60 -16.01
C PRO A 131 -9.52 -16.44 -15.00
N ARG A 132 -8.39 -17.03 -15.42
CA ARG A 132 -7.49 -17.76 -14.50
C ARG A 132 -6.90 -16.87 -13.41
N TRP A 133 -6.82 -15.55 -13.62
CA TRP A 133 -6.28 -14.60 -12.67
C TRP A 133 -7.31 -14.05 -11.67
N ASP A 134 -8.56 -14.49 -11.72
CA ASP A 134 -9.61 -14.11 -10.77
C ASP A 134 -9.18 -14.27 -9.32
N GLY A 135 -8.49 -15.38 -9.01
CA GLY A 135 -8.03 -15.66 -7.66
C GLY A 135 -7.03 -14.64 -7.14
N LEU A 136 -6.14 -14.13 -8.02
CA LEU A 136 -5.22 -13.07 -7.65
C LEU A 136 -5.97 -11.78 -7.32
N ALA A 137 -6.96 -11.39 -8.13
CA ALA A 137 -7.78 -10.20 -7.87
C ALA A 137 -8.55 -10.29 -6.54
N TYR A 138 -9.12 -11.47 -6.22
CA TYR A 138 -9.78 -11.68 -4.93
C TYR A 138 -8.81 -11.69 -3.76
N GLY A 139 -7.59 -12.21 -3.95
CA GLY A 139 -6.53 -12.13 -2.95
C GLY A 139 -6.12 -10.69 -2.68
N GLN A 140 -6.00 -9.86 -3.72
CA GLN A 140 -5.76 -8.42 -3.58
C GLN A 140 -6.91 -7.70 -2.87
N ALA A 141 -8.16 -8.08 -3.12
CA ALA A 141 -9.29 -7.55 -2.37
C ALA A 141 -9.25 -7.94 -0.89
N LEU A 142 -8.82 -9.17 -0.58
CA LEU A 142 -8.73 -9.65 0.80
C LEU A 142 -7.61 -8.96 1.58
N ILE A 143 -6.42 -8.81 0.97
CA ILE A 143 -5.32 -8.10 1.65
C ILE A 143 -5.66 -6.63 1.86
N LEU A 144 -6.37 -6.00 0.92
CA LEU A 144 -6.85 -4.63 1.04
C LEU A 144 -7.75 -4.46 2.28
N LEU A 145 -8.67 -5.41 2.52
CA LEU A 145 -9.51 -5.42 3.72
C LEU A 145 -8.68 -5.59 4.99
N MET A 146 -7.71 -6.50 4.98
CA MET A 146 -6.82 -6.72 6.13
C MET A 146 -6.04 -5.46 6.49
N VAL A 147 -5.47 -4.79 5.50
CA VAL A 147 -4.74 -3.53 5.71
C VAL A 147 -5.66 -2.45 6.25
N MET A 148 -6.82 -2.23 5.64
CA MET A 148 -7.77 -1.23 6.10
C MET A 148 -8.20 -1.43 7.56
N ALA A 149 -8.28 -2.68 8.02
CA ALA A 149 -8.69 -2.99 9.39
C ALA A 149 -7.68 -2.47 10.43
N TYR A 150 -6.37 -2.63 10.20
CA TYR A 150 -5.37 -2.18 11.17
C TYR A 150 -4.80 -0.79 10.87
N TYR A 151 -4.67 -0.40 9.60
CA TYR A 151 -4.05 0.86 9.21
C TYR A 151 -4.76 2.09 9.80
N ASN A 152 -6.08 2.04 9.88
CA ASN A 152 -6.87 3.12 10.44
C ASN A 152 -6.76 3.25 11.97
N VAL A 153 -6.24 2.23 12.67
CA VAL A 153 -5.91 2.34 14.09
C VAL A 153 -4.67 3.21 14.30
N LEU A 154 -3.71 3.21 13.37
CA LEU A 154 -2.60 4.16 13.40
C LEU A 154 -3.09 5.61 13.27
N LEU A 155 -4.13 5.83 12.47
CA LEU A 155 -4.79 7.14 12.37
C LEU A 155 -5.54 7.51 13.65
N ALA A 156 -6.14 6.51 14.33
CA ALA A 156 -6.77 6.74 15.63
C ALA A 156 -5.75 7.18 16.69
N TYR A 157 -4.51 6.64 16.69
CA TYR A 157 -3.43 7.18 17.52
C TYR A 157 -3.16 8.65 17.19
N ALA A 158 -3.04 9.01 15.90
CA ALA A 158 -2.83 10.40 15.51
C ALA A 158 -3.94 11.32 16.00
N VAL A 159 -5.20 10.90 15.94
CA VAL A 159 -6.36 11.67 16.48
C VAL A 159 -6.21 11.90 17.99
N ILE A 160 -5.81 10.88 18.77
CA ILE A 160 -5.60 11.01 20.22
C ILE A 160 -4.47 12.01 20.51
N TYR A 161 -3.36 11.90 19.76
CA TYR A 161 -2.23 12.81 19.94
C TYR A 161 -2.54 14.25 19.50
N ILE A 162 -3.36 14.46 18.46
CA ILE A 162 -3.86 15.80 18.11
C ILE A 162 -4.66 16.38 19.28
N ALA A 163 -5.60 15.62 19.84
CA ALA A 163 -6.39 16.05 20.98
C ALA A 163 -5.51 16.36 22.20
N GLY A 164 -4.52 15.52 22.49
CA GLY A 164 -3.55 15.75 23.56
C GLY A 164 -2.64 16.96 23.32
N SER A 165 -2.35 17.29 22.06
CA SER A 165 -1.53 18.45 21.69
C SER A 165 -2.19 19.80 21.97
N LEU A 166 -3.50 19.82 22.20
CA LEU A 166 -4.26 21.03 22.56
C LEU A 166 -4.21 21.35 24.06
N VAL A 167 -3.63 20.46 24.87
CA VAL A 167 -3.51 20.62 26.32
C VAL A 167 -2.10 21.10 26.66
N ASP A 168 -1.96 21.99 27.64
CA ASP A 168 -0.68 22.46 28.15
C ASP A 168 -0.61 22.22 29.68
N PRO A 169 0.43 21.50 30.18
CA PRO A 169 1.52 20.87 29.43
C PRO A 169 1.04 19.65 28.63
N LEU A 170 1.82 19.27 27.59
CA LEU A 170 1.53 18.07 26.78
C LEU A 170 1.42 16.84 27.69
N PRO A 171 0.40 15.97 27.53
CA PRO A 171 0.20 14.78 28.37
C PRO A 171 1.40 13.82 28.40
N TRP A 172 2.21 13.78 27.33
CA TRP A 172 3.41 12.95 27.23
C TRP A 172 4.71 13.68 27.58
N ALA A 173 4.63 14.93 28.08
CA ALA A 173 5.81 15.74 28.37
C ALA A 173 6.70 15.17 29.49
N ALA A 174 6.14 14.45 30.45
CA ALA A 174 6.91 13.81 31.51
C ALA A 174 7.60 12.52 31.03
N ASP A 175 6.85 11.63 30.41
CA ASP A 175 7.31 10.33 29.90
C ASP A 175 6.43 9.90 28.73
N SER A 176 6.94 10.07 27.50
CA SER A 176 6.23 9.72 26.27
C SER A 176 5.99 8.23 26.12
N LYS A 177 6.92 7.41 26.62
CA LYS A 177 6.81 5.94 26.58
C LYS A 177 5.72 5.44 27.52
N ASN A 178 5.70 5.96 28.75
CA ASN A 178 4.64 5.64 29.71
C ASN A 178 3.27 6.10 29.22
N TYR A 179 3.18 7.32 28.67
CA TYR A 179 1.94 7.82 28.10
C TYR A 179 1.41 6.88 27.00
N PHE A 180 2.25 6.51 26.03
CA PHE A 180 1.83 5.62 24.94
C PHE A 180 1.43 4.24 25.45
N ASN A 181 2.31 3.60 26.21
CA ASN A 181 2.11 2.21 26.62
C ASN A 181 1.00 2.05 27.68
N VAL A 182 0.93 2.97 28.66
CA VAL A 182 0.01 2.84 29.79
C VAL A 182 -1.29 3.60 29.55
N GLU A 183 -1.23 4.89 29.15
CA GLU A 183 -2.46 5.69 29.02
C GLU A 183 -3.20 5.49 27.72
N VAL A 184 -2.47 5.24 26.62
CA VAL A 184 -3.09 5.01 25.29
C VAL A 184 -3.41 3.53 25.11
N LEU A 185 -2.44 2.62 25.34
CA LEU A 185 -2.62 1.18 25.14
C LEU A 185 -3.17 0.45 26.36
N ASN A 186 -3.15 1.08 27.56
CA ASN A 186 -3.46 0.43 28.83
C ASN A 186 -2.63 -0.83 29.06
N GLY A 187 -1.38 -0.79 28.60
CA GLY A 187 -0.38 -1.82 28.83
C GLY A 187 0.22 -1.70 30.24
N TYR A 188 0.72 -2.79 30.75
CA TYR A 188 1.51 -2.84 31.98
C TYR A 188 2.67 -3.81 31.76
N ASP A 189 3.66 -3.75 32.62
CA ASP A 189 4.80 -4.66 32.51
C ASP A 189 4.31 -6.12 32.43
N ASP A 190 4.88 -6.90 31.51
CA ASP A 190 4.60 -8.31 31.32
C ASP A 190 3.15 -8.66 30.84
N TYR A 191 2.54 -7.80 30.00
CA TYR A 191 1.24 -8.13 29.39
C TYR A 191 1.34 -9.02 28.15
N ILE A 192 2.51 -9.08 27.53
CA ILE A 192 2.76 -9.90 26.32
C ILE A 192 2.55 -11.37 26.67
N GLY A 193 1.69 -12.04 25.89
CA GLY A 193 1.32 -13.44 26.11
C GLY A 193 0.09 -13.68 26.99
N LYS A 194 -0.48 -12.64 27.64
CA LYS A 194 -1.72 -12.75 28.45
C LYS A 194 -3.03 -12.59 27.66
N GLY A 195 -2.95 -12.62 26.33
CA GLY A 195 -4.10 -12.47 25.43
C GLY A 195 -4.33 -11.02 25.02
N LEU A 196 -5.31 -10.77 24.12
CA LEU A 196 -5.55 -9.46 23.49
C LEU A 196 -5.87 -8.34 24.48
N GLY A 197 -6.42 -8.67 25.65
CA GLY A 197 -6.88 -7.66 26.61
C GLY A 197 -8.17 -6.94 26.19
N PRO A 198 -8.64 -5.97 26.99
CA PRO A 198 -9.85 -5.21 26.70
C PRO A 198 -9.63 -4.20 25.57
N VAL A 199 -10.71 -3.88 24.86
CA VAL A 199 -10.73 -2.79 23.86
C VAL A 199 -10.54 -1.45 24.57
N GLN A 200 -9.64 -0.62 24.06
CA GLN A 200 -9.35 0.71 24.58
C GLN A 200 -10.37 1.72 24.01
N TRP A 201 -11.25 2.24 24.85
CA TRP A 201 -12.34 3.11 24.40
C TRP A 201 -11.87 4.39 23.69
N LYS A 202 -10.73 4.97 24.13
CA LYS A 202 -10.12 6.14 23.48
C LYS A 202 -9.75 5.84 22.04
N LEU A 203 -9.12 4.66 21.80
CA LEU A 203 -8.77 4.21 20.46
C LEU A 203 -10.00 3.88 19.63
N ALA A 204 -10.99 3.20 20.20
CA ALA A 204 -12.23 2.90 19.50
C ALA A 204 -12.96 4.17 19.07
N LEU A 205 -12.96 5.22 19.91
CA LEU A 205 -13.53 6.52 19.57
C LEU A 205 -12.71 7.22 18.46
N GLY A 206 -11.38 7.23 18.58
CA GLY A 206 -10.50 7.76 17.53
C GLY A 206 -10.71 7.05 16.19
N LEU A 207 -10.80 5.72 16.20
CA LEU A 207 -11.09 4.91 15.02
C LEU A 207 -12.49 5.24 14.43
N LEU A 208 -13.49 5.47 15.27
CA LEU A 208 -14.81 5.90 14.82
C LEU A 208 -14.73 7.25 14.09
N VAL A 209 -14.00 8.21 14.65
CA VAL A 209 -13.79 9.53 14.00
C VAL A 209 -13.15 9.36 12.62
N VAL A 210 -12.13 8.54 12.51
CA VAL A 210 -11.46 8.24 11.21
C VAL A 210 -12.47 7.68 10.21
N TRP A 211 -13.24 6.65 10.58
CA TRP A 211 -14.21 6.04 9.66
C TRP A 211 -15.38 6.97 9.31
N LEU A 212 -15.77 7.89 10.19
CA LEU A 212 -16.75 8.94 9.86
C LEU A 212 -16.20 9.93 8.83
N ILE A 213 -14.91 10.31 8.93
CA ILE A 213 -14.25 11.15 7.93
C ILE A 213 -14.21 10.44 6.58
N VAL A 214 -13.83 9.15 6.56
CA VAL A 214 -13.80 8.33 5.34
C VAL A 214 -15.21 8.21 4.73
N PHE A 215 -16.21 7.91 5.53
CA PHE A 215 -17.61 7.85 5.09
C PHE A 215 -18.06 9.19 4.47
N ALA A 216 -17.83 10.30 5.15
CA ALA A 216 -18.21 11.62 4.66
C ALA A 216 -17.49 11.96 3.34
N SER A 217 -16.20 11.59 3.19
CA SER A 217 -15.41 11.90 2.01
C SER A 217 -15.84 11.11 0.78
N LEU A 218 -16.16 9.81 0.93
CA LEU A 218 -16.46 8.91 -0.18
C LEU A 218 -17.94 8.90 -0.59
N SER A 219 -18.87 9.20 0.33
CA SER A 219 -20.31 9.08 0.09
C SER A 219 -20.84 10.06 -0.95
N PHE A 220 -20.15 11.17 -1.19
CA PHE A 220 -20.59 12.24 -2.09
C PHE A 220 -19.94 12.19 -3.48
N GLY A 221 -19.21 11.12 -3.80
CA GLY A 221 -18.63 10.86 -5.12
C GLY A 221 -17.28 11.55 -5.38
N GLN A 222 -16.73 11.29 -6.58
CA GLN A 222 -15.36 11.66 -6.98
C GLN A 222 -15.07 13.16 -6.91
N LYS A 223 -16.08 14.02 -7.17
CA LYS A 223 -15.89 15.48 -7.15
C LYS A 223 -15.54 16.03 -5.78
N ILE A 224 -16.13 15.46 -4.72
CA ILE A 224 -15.82 15.86 -3.33
C ILE A 224 -14.52 15.23 -2.91
N LEU A 225 -14.31 13.96 -3.21
CA LEU A 225 -13.04 13.28 -2.94
C LEU A 225 -11.87 14.06 -3.53
N THR A 226 -11.93 14.50 -4.80
CA THR A 226 -10.89 15.31 -5.42
C THR A 226 -10.58 16.60 -4.65
N LYS A 227 -11.60 17.29 -4.11
CA LYS A 227 -11.38 18.51 -3.31
C LYS A 227 -10.72 18.21 -1.97
N VAL A 228 -11.11 17.11 -1.34
CA VAL A 228 -10.49 16.63 -0.08
C VAL A 228 -9.03 16.29 -0.34
N THR A 229 -8.74 15.52 -1.40
CA THR A 229 -7.38 15.12 -1.78
C THR A 229 -6.45 16.32 -2.05
N TRP A 230 -6.96 17.44 -2.58
CA TRP A 230 -6.15 18.65 -2.70
C TRP A 230 -5.62 19.14 -1.35
N VAL A 231 -6.44 19.10 -0.32
CA VAL A 231 -6.05 19.53 1.03
C VAL A 231 -5.16 18.50 1.70
N THR A 232 -5.51 17.23 1.58
CA THR A 232 -4.83 16.12 2.27
C THR A 232 -3.51 15.70 1.63
N VAL A 233 -3.26 16.05 0.35
CA VAL A 233 -1.96 15.85 -0.31
C VAL A 233 -1.07 17.08 -0.20
N VAL A 234 -1.59 18.26 -0.56
CA VAL A 234 -0.76 19.49 -0.58
C VAL A 234 -0.45 19.98 0.84
N GLY A 235 -1.42 19.87 1.74
CA GLY A 235 -1.25 20.25 3.16
C GLY A 235 -0.04 19.58 3.82
N PRO A 236 0.05 18.25 3.84
CA PRO A 236 1.20 17.52 4.41
C PRO A 236 2.54 17.90 3.79
N ILE A 237 2.60 18.17 2.47
CA ILE A 237 3.85 18.59 1.83
C ILE A 237 4.31 19.94 2.41
N VAL A 238 3.40 20.92 2.52
CA VAL A 238 3.74 22.22 3.11
C VAL A 238 4.11 22.07 4.59
N MET A 239 3.35 21.28 5.34
CA MET A 239 3.61 21.05 6.76
C MET A 239 4.94 20.32 6.98
N LEU A 240 5.30 19.35 6.12
CA LEU A 240 6.60 18.65 6.17
C LEU A 240 7.76 19.63 5.93
N VAL A 241 7.62 20.57 4.99
CA VAL A 241 8.65 21.59 4.74
C VAL A 241 8.82 22.49 5.99
N VAL A 242 7.73 22.91 6.63
CA VAL A 242 7.79 23.66 7.89
C VAL A 242 8.48 22.87 9.00
N LEU A 243 8.13 21.58 9.15
CA LEU A 243 8.74 20.69 10.12
C LEU A 243 10.25 20.54 9.83
N LEU A 244 10.64 20.31 8.56
CA LEU A 244 12.03 20.18 8.15
C LEU A 244 12.84 21.43 8.50
N ILE A 245 12.38 22.61 8.04
CA ILE A 245 13.08 23.89 8.30
C ILE A 245 13.31 24.08 9.81
N ARG A 246 12.33 23.72 10.62
CA ARG A 246 12.44 23.88 12.07
C ARG A 246 13.29 22.80 12.74
N SER A 247 13.18 21.55 12.29
CA SER A 247 13.94 20.43 12.90
C SER A 247 15.45 20.51 12.64
N VAL A 248 15.87 20.96 11.44
CA VAL A 248 17.30 21.10 11.12
C VAL A 248 18.01 22.20 11.95
N THR A 249 17.26 23.09 12.58
CA THR A 249 17.81 24.15 13.47
C THR A 249 17.97 23.70 14.91
N LEU A 250 17.62 22.46 15.24
CA LEU A 250 17.75 21.94 16.61
C LEU A 250 19.21 21.52 16.90
N ASP A 251 19.61 21.68 18.17
CA ASP A 251 20.92 21.20 18.64
C ASP A 251 21.00 19.68 18.46
N GLY A 252 22.13 19.18 17.92
CA GLY A 252 22.33 17.75 17.63
C GLY A 252 21.64 17.25 16.34
N ALA A 253 20.93 18.10 15.59
CA ALA A 253 20.32 17.73 14.33
C ALA A 253 21.35 17.25 13.30
N ALA A 254 22.55 17.84 13.28
CA ALA A 254 23.64 17.45 12.40
C ALA A 254 24.05 15.98 12.56
N ASP A 255 24.13 15.49 13.80
CA ASP A 255 24.50 14.08 14.10
C ASP A 255 23.45 13.12 13.56
N GLY A 256 22.15 13.51 13.65
CA GLY A 256 21.05 12.75 13.08
C GLY A 256 21.13 12.69 11.54
N ILE A 257 21.41 13.81 10.88
CA ILE A 257 21.56 13.90 9.42
C ILE A 257 22.80 13.12 8.96
N GLU A 258 23.91 13.19 9.69
CA GLU A 258 25.12 12.41 9.41
C GLU A 258 24.83 10.91 9.52
N PHE A 259 24.08 10.47 10.51
CA PHE A 259 23.65 9.07 10.61
C PHE A 259 22.78 8.68 9.41
N TYR A 260 21.84 9.54 9.01
CA TYR A 260 20.86 9.26 7.98
C TYR A 260 21.47 9.02 6.59
N ILE A 261 22.40 9.89 6.17
CA ILE A 261 23.00 9.85 4.83
C ILE A 261 24.53 9.79 4.81
N GLY A 262 25.20 10.23 5.88
CA GLY A 262 26.65 10.29 5.95
C GLY A 262 27.30 8.98 6.36
N LYS A 263 26.61 8.16 7.15
CA LYS A 263 27.12 6.83 7.53
C LYS A 263 26.72 5.80 6.49
N PHE A 264 27.73 5.07 6.03
CA PHE A 264 27.57 4.02 5.04
C PHE A 264 28.28 2.77 5.52
N ASP A 265 27.49 1.77 5.88
CA ASP A 265 27.98 0.44 6.23
C ASP A 265 27.85 -0.50 5.04
N SER A 266 28.99 -0.82 4.40
CA SER A 266 29.02 -1.70 3.25
C SER A 266 28.75 -3.16 3.58
N GLU A 267 28.95 -3.58 4.84
CA GLU A 267 28.69 -4.97 5.26
C GLU A 267 27.18 -5.26 5.23
N VAL A 268 26.36 -4.27 5.56
CA VAL A 268 24.89 -4.38 5.55
C VAL A 268 24.34 -4.60 4.13
N LEU A 269 25.05 -4.15 3.08
CA LEU A 269 24.65 -4.45 1.68
C LEU A 269 24.72 -5.94 1.33
N GLY A 270 25.48 -6.73 2.07
CA GLY A 270 25.52 -8.18 1.94
C GLY A 270 24.37 -8.90 2.65
N ASP A 271 23.60 -8.20 3.45
CA ASP A 271 22.51 -8.76 4.24
C ASP A 271 21.19 -8.83 3.43
N LEU A 272 20.69 -10.03 3.20
CA LEU A 272 19.46 -10.25 2.44
C LEU A 272 18.21 -9.78 3.19
N ASP A 273 18.21 -9.75 4.52
CA ASP A 273 17.09 -9.22 5.32
C ASP A 273 16.94 -7.71 5.13
N MET A 274 18.05 -7.01 4.91
CA MET A 274 18.02 -5.59 4.56
C MET A 274 17.38 -5.39 3.16
N TRP A 275 17.75 -6.18 2.17
CA TRP A 275 17.14 -6.11 0.83
C TRP A 275 15.65 -6.48 0.84
N ALA A 276 15.27 -7.49 1.62
CA ALA A 276 13.88 -7.87 1.81
C ALA A 276 13.07 -6.73 2.47
N SER A 277 13.64 -6.11 3.51
CA SER A 277 13.04 -4.95 4.17
C SER A 277 12.91 -3.75 3.24
N ALA A 278 13.91 -3.48 2.41
CA ALA A 278 13.91 -2.38 1.45
C ALA A 278 12.87 -2.60 0.33
N CYS A 279 12.80 -3.82 -0.21
CA CYS A 279 11.82 -4.19 -1.22
C CYS A 279 10.39 -4.14 -0.66
N SER A 280 10.16 -4.73 0.52
CA SER A 280 8.86 -4.66 1.20
C SER A 280 8.45 -3.22 1.47
N GLN A 281 9.39 -2.35 1.91
CA GLN A 281 9.11 -0.95 2.17
C GLN A 281 8.63 -0.21 0.91
N ILE A 282 9.31 -0.38 -0.21
CA ILE A 282 8.92 0.34 -1.43
C ILE A 282 7.65 -0.22 -2.07
N LEU A 283 7.43 -1.55 -1.98
CA LEU A 283 6.18 -2.15 -2.42
C LEU A 283 5.01 -1.69 -1.56
N PHE A 284 5.18 -1.60 -0.25
CA PHE A 284 4.14 -1.04 0.63
C PHE A 284 3.90 0.46 0.35
N SER A 285 4.96 1.25 0.15
CA SER A 285 4.87 2.69 -0.05
C SER A 285 4.19 3.08 -1.37
N LEU A 286 4.56 2.46 -2.50
CA LEU A 286 3.90 2.66 -3.79
C LEU A 286 2.63 1.84 -3.94
N SER A 287 2.50 0.80 -3.12
CA SER A 287 1.35 -0.10 -3.05
C SER A 287 0.95 -0.82 -4.35
N PRO A 288 1.89 -1.26 -5.23
CA PRO A 288 1.54 -2.24 -6.25
C PRO A 288 1.19 -3.59 -5.59
N GLY A 289 0.40 -4.41 -6.26
CA GLY A 289 -0.08 -5.68 -5.72
C GLY A 289 -1.34 -5.59 -4.85
N PHE A 290 -1.84 -4.38 -4.58
CA PHE A 290 -3.15 -4.17 -3.95
C PHE A 290 -4.29 -4.01 -4.96
N GLY A 291 -3.98 -3.79 -6.24
CA GLY A 291 -4.94 -3.52 -7.29
C GLY A 291 -5.56 -2.11 -7.24
N ALA A 292 -5.16 -1.27 -6.29
CA ALA A 292 -5.71 0.07 -6.16
C ALA A 292 -5.25 0.99 -7.30
N ALA A 293 -4.01 0.88 -7.77
CA ALA A 293 -3.53 1.64 -8.91
C ALA A 293 -4.27 1.26 -10.20
N ILE A 294 -4.64 -0.03 -10.38
CA ILE A 294 -5.50 -0.48 -11.48
C ILE A 294 -6.86 0.23 -11.40
N THR A 295 -7.51 0.16 -10.24
CA THR A 295 -8.85 0.73 -10.05
C THR A 295 -8.83 2.25 -10.22
N MET A 296 -7.87 2.97 -9.64
CA MET A 296 -7.75 4.42 -9.82
C MET A 296 -7.48 4.79 -11.29
N SER A 297 -6.62 4.05 -11.98
CA SER A 297 -6.31 4.28 -13.39
C SER A 297 -7.48 3.98 -14.32
N SER A 298 -8.45 3.16 -13.90
CA SER A 298 -9.67 2.93 -14.66
C SER A 298 -10.59 4.15 -14.78
N HIS A 299 -10.42 5.15 -13.90
CA HIS A 299 -11.14 6.43 -13.94
C HIS A 299 -10.42 7.52 -14.75
N THR A 300 -9.22 7.25 -15.27
CA THR A 300 -8.50 8.25 -16.05
C THR A 300 -8.95 8.29 -17.51
N ARG A 301 -8.72 9.43 -18.17
CA ARG A 301 -9.04 9.57 -19.58
C ARG A 301 -8.11 8.72 -20.46
N PRO A 302 -8.59 8.14 -21.57
CA PRO A 302 -7.74 7.35 -22.46
C PRO A 302 -6.52 8.12 -23.02
N LYS A 303 -6.60 9.46 -23.11
CA LYS A 303 -5.55 10.33 -23.65
C LYS A 303 -4.52 10.78 -22.62
N GLU A 304 -4.70 10.46 -21.34
CA GLU A 304 -3.73 10.81 -20.29
C GLU A 304 -2.47 9.98 -20.43
N ASN A 305 -1.33 10.64 -20.25
CA ASN A 305 -0.03 10.00 -20.31
C ASN A 305 0.27 9.26 -19.00
N VAL A 306 -0.16 8.01 -18.91
CA VAL A 306 0.03 7.13 -17.75
C VAL A 306 1.51 6.98 -17.38
N PHE A 307 2.39 6.86 -18.38
CA PHE A 307 3.84 6.73 -18.12
C PHE A 307 4.39 7.96 -17.40
N ARG A 308 4.04 9.16 -17.87
CA ARG A 308 4.44 10.41 -17.21
C ARG A 308 3.88 10.48 -15.78
N THR A 309 2.61 10.18 -15.60
CA THR A 309 1.98 10.17 -14.28
C THR A 309 2.64 9.17 -13.35
N CYS A 310 2.95 7.96 -13.84
CA CYS A 310 3.69 6.95 -13.09
C CYS A 310 5.04 7.50 -12.60
N MET A 311 5.83 8.10 -13.49
CA MET A 311 7.14 8.67 -13.12
C MET A 311 7.01 9.81 -12.10
N VAL A 312 6.02 10.68 -12.25
CA VAL A 312 5.76 11.76 -11.28
C VAL A 312 5.43 11.17 -9.91
N VAL A 313 4.53 10.17 -9.85
CA VAL A 313 4.15 9.54 -8.58
C VAL A 313 5.34 8.85 -7.92
N VAL A 314 6.08 8.04 -8.67
CA VAL A 314 7.26 7.30 -8.19
C VAL A 314 8.33 8.25 -7.62
N VAL A 315 8.66 9.31 -8.35
CA VAL A 315 9.68 10.29 -7.93
C VAL A 315 9.19 11.10 -6.73
N CYS A 316 7.95 11.61 -6.77
CA CYS A 316 7.41 12.40 -5.66
C CYS A 316 7.25 11.58 -4.38
N ASN A 317 6.80 10.33 -4.48
CA ASN A 317 6.70 9.42 -3.33
C ASN A 317 8.06 9.20 -2.65
N SER A 318 9.08 8.87 -3.43
CA SER A 318 10.42 8.63 -2.88
C SER A 318 11.08 9.91 -2.37
N ALA A 319 10.89 11.04 -3.07
CA ALA A 319 11.36 12.34 -2.61
C ALA A 319 10.72 12.72 -1.27
N PHE A 320 9.42 12.46 -1.09
CA PHE A 320 8.73 12.71 0.17
C PHE A 320 9.31 11.87 1.31
N SER A 321 9.58 10.58 1.09
CA SER A 321 10.24 9.72 2.07
C SER A 321 11.63 10.24 2.45
N LEU A 322 12.43 10.61 1.44
CA LEU A 322 13.79 11.10 1.67
C LEU A 322 13.80 12.45 2.43
N VAL A 323 12.94 13.38 2.03
CA VAL A 323 12.79 14.69 2.71
C VAL A 323 12.25 14.50 4.13
N GLY A 324 11.27 13.60 4.30
CA GLY A 324 10.74 13.23 5.61
C GLY A 324 11.82 12.64 6.52
N GLY A 325 12.72 11.81 5.96
CA GLY A 325 13.86 11.27 6.67
C GLY A 325 14.76 12.35 7.26
N PHE A 326 15.08 13.41 6.51
CA PHE A 326 15.84 14.53 7.06
C PHE A 326 15.16 15.18 8.27
N ALA A 327 13.86 15.41 8.22
CA ALA A 327 13.12 16.00 9.33
C ALA A 327 13.13 15.07 10.56
N ILE A 328 12.84 13.80 10.37
CA ILE A 328 12.76 12.80 11.43
C ILE A 328 14.14 12.57 12.08
N PHE A 329 15.20 12.37 11.28
CA PHE A 329 16.53 12.14 11.82
C PHE A 329 17.14 13.39 12.48
N SER A 330 16.79 14.60 12.04
CA SER A 330 17.13 15.83 12.77
C SER A 330 16.52 15.84 14.18
N ILE A 331 15.25 15.41 14.32
CA ILE A 331 14.58 15.29 15.62
C ILE A 331 15.24 14.19 16.47
N VAL A 332 15.54 13.02 15.88
CA VAL A 332 16.19 11.89 16.58
C VAL A 332 17.60 12.29 17.06
N GLY A 333 18.35 13.03 16.23
CA GLY A 333 19.64 13.59 16.62
C GLY A 333 19.53 14.53 17.83
N ASN A 334 18.53 15.40 17.85
CA ASN A 334 18.26 16.26 18.99
C ASN A 334 17.86 15.46 20.25
N ILE A 335 17.05 14.43 20.12
CA ILE A 335 16.70 13.54 21.25
C ILE A 335 17.96 12.93 21.84
N THR A 336 18.83 12.37 20.99
CA THR A 336 20.12 11.79 21.40
C THR A 336 20.99 12.80 22.09
N PHE A 337 21.11 14.01 21.53
CA PHE A 337 21.87 15.11 22.12
C PHE A 337 21.35 15.47 23.53
N ARG A 338 20.05 15.66 23.69
CA ARG A 338 19.42 16.01 24.99
C ARG A 338 19.59 14.89 26.03
N LEU A 339 19.40 13.63 25.64
CA LEU A 339 19.59 12.49 26.55
C LEU A 339 21.03 12.39 27.03
N ASN A 340 22.02 12.54 26.16
CA ASN A 340 23.43 12.51 26.51
C ASN A 340 23.83 13.71 27.40
N ALA A 341 23.28 14.90 27.14
CA ALA A 341 23.47 16.07 27.99
C ALA A 341 22.87 15.89 29.41
N ALA A 342 21.81 15.07 29.53
CA ALA A 342 21.21 14.70 30.80
C ALA A 342 21.92 13.54 31.53
N GLY A 343 23.04 13.04 31.01
CA GLY A 343 23.86 11.96 31.60
C GLY A 343 23.66 10.59 30.94
N GLY A 344 22.89 10.51 29.86
CA GLY A 344 22.65 9.26 29.13
C GLY A 344 21.33 8.59 29.47
N VAL A 345 21.23 7.31 29.13
CA VAL A 345 20.07 6.44 29.37
C VAL A 345 20.41 5.33 30.34
N LEU A 346 19.49 4.98 31.23
CA LEU A 346 19.70 3.89 32.17
C LEU A 346 19.76 2.54 31.43
N ASP A 347 20.92 1.93 31.45
CA ASP A 347 21.08 0.56 30.98
C ASP A 347 20.42 -0.42 31.99
N LYS A 348 19.42 -1.14 31.55
CA LYS A 348 18.66 -2.08 32.39
C LYS A 348 19.49 -3.29 32.82
N ALA A 349 20.54 -3.67 32.09
CA ALA A 349 21.39 -4.81 32.40
C ALA A 349 22.42 -4.48 33.46
N THR A 350 23.01 -3.27 33.41
CA THR A 350 24.09 -2.84 34.30
C THR A 350 23.63 -1.89 35.40
N GLY A 351 22.44 -1.29 35.26
CA GLY A 351 21.97 -0.23 36.17
C GLY A 351 22.75 1.08 36.08
N ALA A 352 23.63 1.22 35.10
CA ALA A 352 24.46 2.40 34.90
C ALA A 352 23.84 3.36 33.88
N MET A 353 24.12 4.67 34.01
CA MET A 353 23.82 5.65 32.98
C MET A 353 24.84 5.53 31.84
N VAL A 354 24.38 5.25 30.63
CA VAL A 354 25.24 5.05 29.45
C VAL A 354 24.82 6.04 28.36
N ALA A 355 25.81 6.59 27.64
CA ALA A 355 25.54 7.42 26.48
C ALA A 355 24.78 6.63 25.40
N THR A 356 23.73 7.23 24.85
CA THR A 356 22.92 6.64 23.77
C THR A 356 23.38 7.14 22.41
N THR A 357 23.04 6.40 21.37
CA THR A 357 23.34 6.70 19.96
C THR A 357 22.10 7.02 19.16
N VAL A 358 22.26 7.73 18.03
CA VAL A 358 21.16 7.99 17.08
C VAL A 358 20.55 6.67 16.58
N ALA A 359 21.38 5.65 16.36
CA ALA A 359 20.93 4.33 15.92
C ALA A 359 19.98 3.65 16.93
N GLU A 360 20.29 3.73 18.23
CA GLU A 360 19.45 3.17 19.29
C GLU A 360 18.10 3.89 19.39
N GLN A 361 18.11 5.22 19.32
CA GLN A 361 16.88 6.01 19.35
C GLN A 361 16.01 5.81 18.09
N ALA A 362 16.63 5.62 16.93
CA ALA A 362 15.92 5.36 15.67
C ALA A 362 15.30 3.95 15.58
N ARG A 363 15.80 2.98 16.37
CA ARG A 363 15.30 1.59 16.43
C ARG A 363 14.05 1.40 17.30
N ALA A 364 13.35 2.47 17.66
CA ALA A 364 12.17 2.41 18.53
C ALA A 364 10.97 1.64 17.94
N GLY A 365 11.11 1.01 16.77
CA GLY A 365 10.09 0.18 16.13
C GLY A 365 8.84 0.97 15.74
N THR A 366 7.68 0.32 15.85
CA THR A 366 6.38 0.93 15.57
C THR A 366 6.07 2.11 16.49
N GLY A 367 6.72 2.21 17.64
CA GLY A 367 6.62 3.33 18.58
C GLY A 367 7.36 4.60 18.15
N LEU A 368 8.22 4.57 17.09
CA LEU A 368 9.05 5.72 16.72
C LEU A 368 8.25 7.03 16.59
N ALA A 369 7.16 7.03 15.85
CA ALA A 369 6.35 8.23 15.64
C ALA A 369 5.61 8.70 16.90
N PHE A 370 5.11 7.77 17.72
CA PHE A 370 4.24 8.07 18.86
C PHE A 370 4.97 8.15 20.20
N ILE A 371 6.20 7.66 20.29
CA ILE A 371 7.04 7.75 21.48
C ILE A 371 8.20 8.71 21.26
N ALA A 372 9.13 8.35 20.34
CA ALA A 372 10.37 9.13 20.18
C ALA A 372 10.10 10.51 19.57
N ILE A 373 9.32 10.58 18.47
CA ILE A 373 9.03 11.88 17.83
C ILE A 373 8.13 12.74 18.72
N ALA A 374 7.16 12.14 19.44
CA ALA A 374 6.35 12.87 20.42
C ALA A 374 7.21 13.48 21.52
N ASP A 375 8.23 12.78 22.05
CA ASP A 375 9.21 13.37 22.98
C ASP A 375 10.04 14.48 22.30
N GLY A 376 10.46 14.26 21.04
CA GLY A 376 11.22 15.22 20.24
C GLY A 376 10.49 16.56 20.05
N MET A 377 9.14 16.58 20.03
CA MET A 377 8.38 17.83 19.92
C MET A 377 8.67 18.80 21.05
N ARG A 378 9.10 18.33 22.21
CA ARG A 378 9.47 19.17 23.37
C ARG A 378 10.66 20.11 23.07
N ALA A 379 11.48 19.79 22.08
CA ALA A 379 12.63 20.62 21.68
C ALA A 379 12.21 21.98 21.05
N PHE A 380 10.94 22.13 20.65
CA PHE A 380 10.49 23.34 19.96
C PHE A 380 10.12 24.51 20.93
N GLY A 381 10.31 24.35 22.22
CA GLY A 381 10.11 25.41 23.24
C GLY A 381 8.66 25.92 23.28
N SER A 382 8.45 27.23 23.16
CA SER A 382 7.09 27.81 23.16
C SER A 382 6.20 27.38 21.98
N GLY A 383 6.78 26.77 20.96
CA GLY A 383 6.06 26.23 19.79
C GLY A 383 5.70 24.75 19.91
N THR A 384 6.00 24.08 21.00
CA THR A 384 5.84 22.63 21.20
C THR A 384 4.45 22.13 20.85
N ASN A 385 3.39 22.75 21.38
CA ASN A 385 2.01 22.34 21.13
C ASN A 385 1.63 22.50 19.64
N ALA A 386 2.00 23.64 19.04
CA ALA A 386 1.73 23.90 17.63
C ALA A 386 2.45 22.90 16.70
N MET A 387 3.72 22.59 16.97
CA MET A 387 4.50 21.61 16.20
C MET A 387 3.97 20.20 16.41
N SER A 388 3.49 19.85 17.60
CA SER A 388 2.83 18.57 17.86
C SER A 388 1.52 18.43 17.07
N VAL A 389 0.64 19.46 17.12
CA VAL A 389 -0.59 19.48 16.29
C VAL A 389 -0.22 19.33 14.81
N LEU A 390 0.75 20.09 14.32
CA LEU A 390 1.19 20.04 12.94
C LEU A 390 1.66 18.62 12.56
N PHE A 391 2.55 18.01 13.33
CA PHE A 391 3.10 16.68 13.04
C PHE A 391 2.02 15.60 13.01
N PHE A 392 1.17 15.51 14.05
CA PHE A 392 0.13 14.49 14.09
C PHE A 392 -0.99 14.73 13.06
N THR A 393 -1.22 15.99 12.67
CA THR A 393 -2.13 16.31 11.55
C THR A 393 -1.53 15.85 10.21
N VAL A 394 -0.23 15.98 10.01
CA VAL A 394 0.46 15.39 8.84
C VAL A 394 0.25 13.90 8.80
N LEU A 395 0.50 13.19 9.91
CA LEU A 395 0.29 11.74 9.98
C LEU A 395 -1.16 11.35 9.66
N LEU A 396 -2.12 12.06 10.25
CA LEU A 396 -3.55 11.80 10.02
C LEU A 396 -3.93 12.01 8.54
N THR A 397 -3.55 13.14 7.95
CA THR A 397 -3.93 13.47 6.57
C THR A 397 -3.27 12.55 5.55
N LEU A 398 -1.99 12.21 5.72
CA LEU A 398 -1.28 11.24 4.88
C LEU A 398 -1.96 9.87 4.90
N GLY A 399 -2.35 9.40 6.09
CA GLY A 399 -3.00 8.10 6.20
C GLY A 399 -4.44 8.10 5.67
N LEU A 400 -5.16 9.20 5.78
CA LEU A 400 -6.52 9.33 5.25
C LEU A 400 -6.55 9.17 3.72
N ASP A 401 -5.60 9.76 2.99
CA ASP A 401 -5.55 9.64 1.53
C ASP A 401 -5.39 8.20 1.06
N SER A 402 -4.48 7.44 1.69
CA SER A 402 -4.32 6.01 1.41
C SER A 402 -5.60 5.24 1.75
N THR A 403 -6.25 5.56 2.88
CA THR A 403 -7.52 4.93 3.27
C THR A 403 -8.66 5.23 2.29
N PHE A 404 -8.74 6.47 1.77
CA PHE A 404 -9.73 6.81 0.74
C PHE A 404 -9.56 5.96 -0.51
N CYS A 405 -8.34 5.79 -0.99
CA CYS A 405 -8.05 4.98 -2.17
C CYS A 405 -8.32 3.49 -1.94
N PHE A 406 -7.95 2.95 -0.78
CA PHE A 406 -8.25 1.56 -0.42
C PHE A 406 -9.75 1.31 -0.33
N ALA A 407 -10.47 2.18 0.36
CA ALA A 407 -11.91 2.05 0.53
C ALA A 407 -12.66 2.24 -0.80
N GLU A 408 -12.27 3.22 -1.62
CA GLU A 408 -12.84 3.43 -2.95
C GLU A 408 -12.59 2.23 -3.86
N THR A 409 -11.39 1.66 -3.83
CA THR A 409 -11.05 0.44 -4.58
C THR A 409 -11.97 -0.71 -4.22
N PHE A 410 -12.19 -0.93 -2.92
CA PHE A 410 -13.08 -1.98 -2.45
C PHE A 410 -14.55 -1.70 -2.81
N VAL A 411 -14.99 -0.46 -2.67
CA VAL A 411 -16.33 -0.01 -3.08
C VAL A 411 -16.54 -0.27 -4.57
N CYS A 412 -15.57 0.05 -5.43
CA CYS A 412 -15.63 -0.26 -6.87
C CYS A 412 -15.75 -1.76 -7.16
N TYR A 413 -15.08 -2.63 -6.37
CA TYR A 413 -15.25 -4.08 -6.52
C TYR A 413 -16.69 -4.52 -6.22
N VAL A 414 -17.27 -3.97 -5.15
CA VAL A 414 -18.65 -4.26 -4.76
C VAL A 414 -19.63 -3.70 -5.77
N GLU A 415 -19.42 -2.48 -6.27
CA GLU A 415 -20.25 -1.85 -7.32
C GLU A 415 -20.24 -2.66 -8.60
N ASP A 416 -19.06 -3.01 -9.15
CA ASP A 416 -18.93 -3.82 -10.35
C ASP A 416 -19.64 -5.17 -10.20
N TYR A 417 -19.50 -5.81 -9.03
CA TYR A 417 -20.16 -7.07 -8.73
C TYR A 417 -21.69 -6.96 -8.69
N LEU A 418 -22.22 -5.90 -8.08
CA LEU A 418 -23.67 -5.68 -7.96
C LEU A 418 -24.27 -5.27 -9.31
N LEU A 419 -23.53 -4.50 -10.13
CA LEU A 419 -23.94 -4.13 -11.48
C LEU A 419 -24.11 -5.35 -12.39
N VAL A 420 -23.18 -6.30 -12.35
CA VAL A 420 -23.29 -7.58 -13.08
C VAL A 420 -24.56 -8.36 -12.66
N LYS A 421 -25.03 -8.16 -11.42
CA LYS A 421 -26.28 -8.75 -10.92
C LYS A 421 -27.54 -7.93 -11.19
N GLY A 422 -27.44 -6.83 -11.95
CA GLY A 422 -28.57 -5.95 -12.25
C GLY A 422 -29.01 -5.07 -11.06
N SER A 423 -28.23 -5.01 -9.99
CA SER A 423 -28.52 -4.16 -8.81
C SER A 423 -27.66 -2.91 -8.83
N LYS A 424 -28.27 -1.73 -8.65
CA LYS A 424 -27.59 -0.43 -8.57
C LYS A 424 -27.90 0.25 -7.23
N PRO A 425 -27.33 -0.21 -6.11
CA PRO A 425 -27.51 0.48 -4.84
C PRO A 425 -26.84 1.85 -4.87
N ALA A 426 -27.35 2.79 -4.08
CA ALA A 426 -26.72 4.09 -3.94
C ALA A 426 -25.33 3.91 -3.29
N LYS A 427 -24.29 4.57 -3.83
CA LYS A 427 -22.89 4.47 -3.41
C LYS A 427 -22.70 4.64 -1.90
N TRP A 428 -23.39 5.62 -1.29
CA TRP A 428 -23.29 5.85 0.15
C TRP A 428 -23.67 4.64 1.03
N LYS A 429 -24.55 3.75 0.54
CA LYS A 429 -24.92 2.52 1.26
C LYS A 429 -23.77 1.51 1.27
N ILE A 430 -23.08 1.37 0.14
CA ILE A 430 -21.92 0.48 0.02
C ILE A 430 -20.79 1.03 0.89
N VAL A 431 -20.49 2.33 0.79
CA VAL A 431 -19.48 3.01 1.61
C VAL A 431 -19.79 2.85 3.10
N GLY A 432 -21.05 3.10 3.51
CA GLY A 432 -21.47 3.00 4.91
C GLY A 432 -21.33 1.57 5.46
N CYS A 433 -21.73 0.57 4.67
CA CYS A 433 -21.55 -0.83 5.05
C CYS A 433 -20.05 -1.20 5.18
N THR A 434 -19.22 -0.78 4.22
CA THR A 434 -17.77 -0.99 4.25
C THR A 434 -17.14 -0.35 5.48
N CYS A 435 -17.46 0.93 5.77
CA CYS A 435 -16.93 1.63 6.94
C CYS A 435 -17.35 0.95 8.25
N ALA A 436 -18.62 0.51 8.36
CA ALA A 436 -19.12 -0.18 9.55
C ALA A 436 -18.41 -1.52 9.77
N VAL A 437 -18.24 -2.33 8.72
CA VAL A 437 -17.52 -3.61 8.81
C VAL A 437 -16.06 -3.39 9.17
N MET A 438 -15.39 -2.44 8.53
CA MET A 438 -13.99 -2.13 8.81
C MET A 438 -13.78 -1.55 10.21
N TYR A 439 -14.71 -0.73 10.72
CA TYR A 439 -14.69 -0.28 12.10
C TYR A 439 -14.74 -1.47 13.08
N LEU A 440 -15.69 -2.40 12.87
CA LEU A 440 -15.81 -3.58 13.74
C LEU A 440 -14.56 -4.47 13.69
N MET A 441 -13.98 -4.68 12.52
CA MET A 441 -12.72 -5.42 12.38
C MET A 441 -11.55 -4.67 13.04
N GLY A 442 -11.51 -3.36 12.93
CA GLY A 442 -10.49 -2.51 13.53
C GLY A 442 -10.49 -2.52 15.06
N LEU A 443 -11.64 -2.82 15.69
CA LEU A 443 -11.71 -2.94 17.16
C LEU A 443 -10.79 -4.02 17.73
N LEU A 444 -10.44 -5.06 16.95
CA LEU A 444 -9.47 -6.07 17.35
C LEU A 444 -8.08 -5.46 17.60
N PHE A 445 -7.71 -4.47 16.79
CA PHE A 445 -6.43 -3.75 16.90
C PHE A 445 -6.49 -2.57 17.90
N CYS A 446 -7.67 -2.26 18.42
CA CYS A 446 -7.84 -1.30 19.51
C CYS A 446 -7.68 -1.95 20.90
N THR A 447 -7.23 -3.20 20.96
CA THR A 447 -6.97 -3.92 22.21
C THR A 447 -5.57 -3.60 22.75
N ARG A 448 -5.26 -4.05 23.96
CA ARG A 448 -3.94 -3.85 24.59
C ARG A 448 -2.78 -4.39 23.74
N MET A 449 -2.95 -5.57 23.13
CA MET A 449 -1.98 -6.19 22.23
C MET A 449 -2.24 -5.84 20.75
N GLY A 450 -2.98 -4.79 20.49
CA GLY A 450 -3.37 -4.42 19.13
C GLY A 450 -2.20 -4.03 18.24
N ILE A 451 -1.17 -3.41 18.80
CA ILE A 451 0.02 -2.97 18.03
C ILE A 451 0.92 -4.16 17.67
N GLU A 452 1.08 -5.13 18.55
CA GLU A 452 1.84 -6.36 18.28
C GLU A 452 1.10 -7.25 17.28
N LEU A 453 -0.23 -7.31 17.38
CA LEU A 453 -1.07 -8.00 16.40
C LEU A 453 -0.98 -7.32 15.03
N LEU A 454 -0.99 -5.99 14.98
CA LEU A 454 -0.80 -5.21 13.76
C LEU A 454 0.55 -5.55 13.12
N ASP A 455 1.65 -5.49 13.89
CA ASP A 455 3.00 -5.77 13.40
C ASP A 455 3.11 -7.20 12.84
N THR A 456 2.52 -8.19 13.54
CA THR A 456 2.47 -9.58 13.08
C THR A 456 1.70 -9.72 11.76
N ILE A 457 0.52 -9.13 11.65
CA ILE A 457 -0.30 -9.22 10.42
C ILE A 457 0.36 -8.43 9.27
N ASP A 458 0.94 -7.26 9.54
CA ASP A 458 1.70 -6.51 8.53
C ASP A 458 2.86 -7.35 7.99
N HIS A 459 3.63 -7.99 8.86
CA HIS A 459 4.73 -8.84 8.43
C HIS A 459 4.28 -10.03 7.58
N TYR A 460 3.39 -10.89 8.10
CA TYR A 460 2.99 -12.12 7.41
C TYR A 460 2.11 -11.87 6.19
N CYS A 461 1.20 -10.90 6.24
CA CYS A 461 0.29 -10.68 5.13
C CYS A 461 0.87 -9.75 4.07
N ILE A 462 1.41 -8.58 4.49
CA ILE A 462 1.86 -7.58 3.53
C ILE A 462 3.15 -8.02 2.85
N THR A 463 4.19 -8.33 3.64
CA THR A 463 5.51 -8.63 3.09
C THR A 463 5.46 -9.82 2.13
N TYR A 464 4.81 -10.90 2.53
CA TYR A 464 4.73 -12.09 1.68
C TYR A 464 3.80 -11.91 0.49
N TYR A 465 2.57 -11.40 0.76
CA TYR A 465 1.57 -11.37 -0.29
C TYR A 465 1.91 -10.37 -1.40
N LEU A 466 2.45 -9.19 -1.06
CA LEU A 466 2.84 -8.21 -2.08
C LEU A 466 3.95 -8.73 -2.99
N LEU A 467 4.96 -9.40 -2.44
CA LEU A 467 6.02 -10.02 -3.24
C LEU A 467 5.45 -11.05 -4.22
N LEU A 468 4.54 -11.91 -3.75
CA LEU A 468 3.89 -12.90 -4.60
C LEU A 468 2.95 -12.26 -5.62
N ALA A 469 2.12 -11.30 -5.20
CA ALA A 469 1.17 -10.63 -6.08
C ALA A 469 1.89 -9.92 -7.24
N VAL A 470 2.94 -9.16 -6.94
CA VAL A 470 3.77 -8.46 -7.93
C VAL A 470 4.42 -9.44 -8.91
N ALA A 471 4.92 -10.58 -8.44
CA ALA A 471 5.47 -11.61 -9.32
C ALA A 471 4.40 -12.24 -10.24
N LEU A 472 3.21 -12.53 -9.68
CA LEU A 472 2.10 -13.09 -10.46
C LEU A 472 1.53 -12.08 -11.47
N GLU A 473 1.49 -10.80 -11.12
CA GLU A 473 1.14 -9.73 -12.06
C GLU A 473 2.13 -9.62 -13.22
N ALA A 474 3.44 -9.76 -12.93
CA ALA A 474 4.45 -9.81 -13.98
C ALA A 474 4.21 -10.98 -14.94
N PHE A 475 3.86 -12.16 -14.42
CA PHE A 475 3.52 -13.31 -15.26
C PHE A 475 2.23 -13.09 -16.04
N MET A 476 1.17 -12.58 -15.41
CA MET A 476 -0.08 -12.23 -16.10
C MET A 476 0.18 -11.23 -17.23
N PHE A 477 0.96 -10.21 -16.95
CA PHE A 477 1.31 -9.20 -17.93
C PHE A 477 2.13 -9.80 -19.08
N THR A 478 3.14 -10.61 -18.78
CA THR A 478 4.05 -11.17 -19.76
C THR A 478 3.33 -12.17 -20.69
N PHE A 479 2.51 -13.05 -20.13
CA PHE A 479 1.94 -14.18 -20.89
C PHE A 479 0.55 -13.90 -21.48
N ASP A 480 -0.25 -13.04 -20.85
CA ASP A 480 -1.65 -12.83 -21.25
C ASP A 480 -1.94 -11.42 -21.79
N PHE A 481 -1.40 -10.37 -21.17
CA PHE A 481 -1.62 -8.98 -21.64
C PHE A 481 -0.71 -8.65 -22.81
N GLY A 482 0.58 -8.89 -22.68
CA GLY A 482 1.60 -8.74 -23.70
C GLY A 482 2.25 -7.36 -23.77
N TRP A 483 3.57 -7.39 -23.99
CA TRP A 483 4.42 -6.20 -24.15
C TRP A 483 3.96 -5.25 -25.27
N ARG A 484 3.51 -5.81 -26.41
CA ARG A 484 3.07 -5.00 -27.57
C ARG A 484 1.90 -4.10 -27.21
N ARG A 485 0.91 -4.60 -26.44
CA ARG A 485 -0.22 -3.78 -25.97
C ARG A 485 0.23 -2.62 -25.11
N LEU A 486 1.16 -2.84 -24.19
CA LEU A 486 1.75 -1.78 -23.37
C LEU A 486 2.42 -0.71 -24.25
N VAL A 487 3.28 -1.14 -25.17
CA VAL A 487 4.03 -0.21 -26.03
C VAL A 487 3.08 0.61 -26.90
N VAL A 488 2.11 -0.03 -27.54
CA VAL A 488 1.10 0.64 -28.38
C VAL A 488 0.29 1.62 -27.54
N HIS A 489 -0.18 1.20 -26.36
CA HIS A 489 -0.97 2.05 -25.48
C HIS A 489 -0.19 3.26 -24.98
N VAL A 490 1.04 3.09 -24.52
CA VAL A 490 1.91 4.20 -24.08
C VAL A 490 2.27 5.13 -25.23
N LYS A 491 2.60 4.61 -26.42
CA LYS A 491 2.88 5.43 -27.61
C LYS A 491 1.68 6.27 -28.01
N LEU A 492 0.50 5.71 -28.02
CA LEU A 492 -0.73 6.42 -28.37
C LEU A 492 -1.11 7.45 -27.31
N ALA A 493 -0.98 7.13 -26.03
CA ALA A 493 -1.23 8.07 -24.95
C ALA A 493 -0.25 9.26 -24.96
N THR A 494 0.97 9.06 -25.44
CA THR A 494 1.98 10.13 -25.53
C THR A 494 1.85 10.99 -26.79
N LEU A 495 1.10 10.55 -27.82
CA LEU A 495 0.89 11.26 -29.11
C LEU A 495 2.21 11.77 -29.73
N GLY A 496 3.31 11.05 -29.61
CA GLY A 496 4.61 11.45 -30.14
C GLY A 496 5.25 12.69 -29.47
N ASN A 497 4.68 13.22 -28.39
CA ASN A 497 5.12 14.46 -27.73
C ASN A 497 6.21 14.26 -26.68
N LEU A 498 6.57 13.03 -26.36
CA LEU A 498 7.68 12.71 -25.46
C LEU A 498 8.92 12.28 -26.25
N ARG A 499 9.46 13.21 -27.02
CA ARG A 499 10.86 13.09 -27.45
C ARG A 499 11.71 13.56 -26.28
N THR A 500 12.64 12.73 -25.84
CA THR A 500 13.73 13.19 -24.98
C THR A 500 14.52 14.27 -25.72
N PRO A 501 15.29 15.14 -25.03
CA PRO A 501 16.24 16.06 -25.66
C PRO A 501 17.22 15.37 -26.63
N LEU A 502 17.34 14.04 -26.55
CA LEU A 502 18.16 13.18 -27.40
C LEU A 502 17.40 12.60 -28.62
N GLY A 503 16.15 13.00 -28.85
CA GLY A 503 15.37 12.57 -30.03
C GLY A 503 14.87 11.11 -29.98
N GLN A 504 15.09 10.41 -28.87
CA GLN A 504 14.59 9.04 -28.69
C GLN A 504 13.16 9.05 -28.11
N ASP A 505 12.29 8.22 -28.64
CA ASP A 505 10.97 8.00 -28.06
C ASP A 505 11.10 7.51 -26.61
N VAL A 506 10.47 8.18 -25.65
CA VAL A 506 10.36 7.67 -24.27
C VAL A 506 9.29 6.58 -24.24
N VAL A 507 9.47 5.59 -25.07
CA VAL A 507 8.77 4.32 -24.97
C VAL A 507 9.55 3.47 -24.00
N PRO A 508 8.88 2.57 -23.27
CA PRO A 508 9.56 1.63 -22.41
C PRO A 508 10.76 1.02 -23.12
N SER A 509 11.94 1.44 -22.71
CA SER A 509 13.23 1.00 -23.26
C SER A 509 13.49 -0.47 -22.90
N PHE A 510 14.55 -1.05 -23.40
CA PHE A 510 15.04 -2.36 -23.00
C PHE A 510 15.09 -2.53 -21.48
N PHE A 511 15.42 -1.49 -20.72
CA PHE A 511 15.39 -1.48 -19.27
C PHE A 511 14.02 -1.90 -18.70
N TRP A 512 12.91 -1.30 -19.15
CA TRP A 512 11.57 -1.63 -18.68
C TRP A 512 11.14 -3.06 -19.06
N ARG A 513 11.54 -3.50 -20.25
CA ARG A 513 11.29 -4.86 -20.70
C ARG A 513 12.02 -5.87 -19.81
N LEU A 514 13.30 -5.62 -19.53
CA LEU A 514 14.10 -6.44 -18.62
C LEU A 514 13.49 -6.43 -17.20
N ALA A 515 13.14 -5.23 -16.71
CA ALA A 515 12.58 -5.08 -15.38
C ALA A 515 11.27 -5.85 -15.21
N ILE A 516 10.31 -5.69 -16.10
CA ILE A 516 8.99 -6.33 -15.99
C ILE A 516 9.07 -7.86 -16.19
N HIS A 517 9.86 -8.32 -17.16
CA HIS A 517 9.83 -9.76 -17.53
C HIS A 517 10.80 -10.61 -16.71
N ILE A 518 11.85 -10.01 -16.14
CA ILE A 518 12.92 -10.76 -15.47
C ILE A 518 13.13 -10.26 -14.03
N THR A 519 13.55 -9.00 -13.82
CA THR A 519 14.01 -8.60 -12.48
C THR A 519 12.86 -8.55 -11.47
N MET A 520 11.72 -8.00 -11.84
CA MET A 520 10.54 -7.91 -10.99
C MET A 520 10.06 -9.30 -10.50
N PRO A 521 9.73 -10.30 -11.37
CA PRO A 521 9.27 -11.58 -10.88
C PRO A 521 10.38 -12.38 -10.18
N VAL A 522 11.61 -12.35 -10.68
CA VAL A 522 12.73 -13.12 -10.09
C VAL A 522 13.09 -12.59 -8.71
N CYS A 523 13.28 -11.26 -8.56
CA CYS A 523 13.61 -10.67 -7.26
C CYS A 523 12.47 -10.85 -6.25
N SER A 524 11.21 -10.65 -6.68
CA SER A 524 10.07 -10.80 -5.78
C SER A 524 9.90 -12.23 -5.29
N LEU A 525 10.02 -13.24 -6.17
CA LEU A 525 9.95 -14.64 -5.77
C LEU A 525 11.17 -15.07 -4.93
N PHE A 526 12.36 -14.61 -5.29
CA PHE A 526 13.56 -14.89 -4.50
C PHE A 526 13.40 -14.38 -3.06
N LEU A 527 12.99 -13.12 -2.88
CA LEU A 527 12.78 -12.55 -1.56
C LEU A 527 11.62 -13.22 -0.81
N PHE A 528 10.55 -13.60 -1.51
CA PHE A 528 9.44 -14.36 -0.92
C PHE A 528 9.93 -15.69 -0.30
N PHE A 529 10.68 -16.50 -1.05
CA PHE A 529 11.19 -17.78 -0.55
C PHE A 529 12.30 -17.60 0.49
N TYR A 530 13.10 -16.56 0.38
CA TYR A 530 14.11 -16.22 1.36
C TYR A 530 13.47 -15.93 2.74
N ILE A 531 12.52 -14.98 2.80
CA ILE A 531 11.81 -14.65 4.05
C ILE A 531 11.09 -15.88 4.60
N LEU A 532 10.47 -16.69 3.71
CA LEU A 532 9.80 -17.92 4.11
C LEU A 532 10.77 -18.88 4.81
N SER A 533 11.98 -19.05 4.27
CA SER A 533 13.00 -19.91 4.87
C SER A 533 13.49 -19.40 6.21
N THR A 534 13.57 -18.08 6.40
CA THR A 534 14.00 -17.45 7.66
C THR A 534 12.93 -17.59 8.75
N ASP A 535 11.68 -17.21 8.45
CA ASP A 535 10.58 -17.19 9.43
C ASP A 535 10.11 -18.60 9.88
N VAL A 536 10.37 -19.63 9.05
CA VAL A 536 10.11 -21.03 9.45
C VAL A 536 11.11 -21.50 10.50
N VAL A 537 12.36 -21.00 10.45
CA VAL A 537 13.42 -21.36 11.41
C VAL A 537 13.35 -20.51 12.66
N GLU A 538 13.16 -19.21 12.51
CA GLU A 538 13.12 -18.24 13.60
C GLU A 538 11.82 -17.43 13.55
N PRO A 539 10.87 -17.67 14.49
CA PRO A 539 9.58 -16.97 14.49
C PRO A 539 9.74 -15.45 14.60
N TYR A 540 8.99 -14.73 13.77
CA TYR A 540 9.05 -13.28 13.67
C TYR A 540 8.82 -12.56 15.00
N GLY A 541 9.61 -11.51 15.25
CA GLY A 541 9.39 -10.50 16.29
C GLY A 541 9.56 -10.96 17.75
N GLY A 542 9.96 -12.21 17.99
CA GLY A 542 10.00 -12.79 19.35
C GLY A 542 8.62 -12.87 20.02
N TYR A 543 7.56 -12.78 19.23
CA TYR A 543 6.17 -12.86 19.71
C TYR A 543 5.77 -14.28 20.10
N PRO A 544 4.74 -14.43 20.96
CA PRO A 544 4.22 -15.74 21.34
C PRO A 544 3.82 -16.59 20.13
N VAL A 545 4.02 -17.91 20.24
CA VAL A 545 3.74 -18.88 19.17
C VAL A 545 2.32 -18.75 18.61
N TRP A 546 1.31 -18.49 19.47
CA TRP A 546 -0.07 -18.32 19.04
C TRP A 546 -0.26 -17.10 18.12
N MET A 547 0.50 -16.01 18.31
CA MET A 547 0.43 -14.78 17.51
C MET A 547 1.05 -15.02 16.13
N ASN A 548 2.22 -15.66 16.08
CA ASN A 548 2.82 -16.10 14.81
C ASN A 548 1.90 -17.09 14.07
N GLY A 549 1.19 -17.97 14.82
CA GLY A 549 0.17 -18.87 14.26
C GLY A 549 -1.01 -18.13 13.61
N ILE A 550 -1.42 -16.98 14.14
CA ILE A 550 -2.42 -16.10 13.50
C ILE A 550 -1.86 -15.57 12.18
N GLY A 551 -0.63 -15.03 12.19
CA GLY A 551 0.03 -14.51 10.99
C GLY A 551 0.09 -15.56 9.87
N TRP A 552 0.58 -16.77 10.18
CA TRP A 552 0.62 -17.89 9.23
C TRP A 552 -0.77 -18.28 8.72
N SER A 553 -1.79 -18.27 9.57
CA SER A 553 -3.18 -18.61 9.18
C SER A 553 -3.75 -17.56 8.21
N CYS A 554 -3.50 -16.29 8.45
CA CYS A 554 -3.90 -15.21 7.57
C CYS A 554 -3.18 -15.30 6.21
N LEU A 555 -1.88 -15.56 6.20
CA LEU A 555 -1.12 -15.79 4.98
C LEU A 555 -1.64 -17.00 4.20
N ALA A 556 -1.88 -18.13 4.88
CA ALA A 556 -2.43 -19.32 4.24
C ALA A 556 -3.81 -19.05 3.59
N ALA A 557 -4.66 -18.26 4.23
CA ALA A 557 -5.95 -17.85 3.65
C ALA A 557 -5.77 -17.01 2.39
N LEU A 558 -4.84 -16.04 2.39
CA LEU A 558 -4.49 -15.24 1.21
C LEU A 558 -3.94 -16.09 0.07
N LEU A 559 -3.00 -16.99 0.38
CA LEU A 559 -2.41 -17.88 -0.61
C LEU A 559 -3.41 -18.87 -1.19
N ALA A 560 -4.39 -19.35 -0.41
CA ALA A 560 -5.40 -20.31 -0.87
C ALA A 560 -6.40 -19.72 -1.88
N VAL A 561 -6.65 -18.42 -1.85
CA VAL A 561 -7.60 -17.76 -2.76
C VAL A 561 -7.05 -17.70 -4.20
N THR A 562 -5.76 -17.47 -4.36
CA THR A 562 -5.12 -17.31 -5.69
C THR A 562 -5.30 -18.55 -6.59
N PRO A 563 -4.97 -19.80 -6.18
CA PRO A 563 -5.14 -20.97 -7.03
C PRO A 563 -6.60 -21.36 -7.30
N LEU A 564 -7.56 -20.88 -6.51
CA LEU A 564 -8.98 -21.12 -6.78
C LEU A 564 -9.46 -20.51 -8.10
N GLY A 565 -8.91 -19.36 -8.51
CA GLY A 565 -9.16 -18.76 -9.81
C GLY A 565 -8.68 -19.64 -10.95
N PHE A 566 -7.46 -20.17 -10.85
CA PHE A 566 -6.92 -21.12 -11.81
C PHE A 566 -7.78 -22.39 -11.93
N ALA A 567 -8.15 -22.98 -10.82
CA ALA A 567 -8.98 -24.19 -10.79
C ALA A 567 -10.37 -23.97 -11.42
N ARG A 568 -10.97 -22.79 -11.24
CA ARG A 568 -12.25 -22.42 -11.87
C ARG A 568 -12.12 -22.25 -13.37
N SER A 569 -11.09 -21.53 -13.82
CA SER A 569 -10.84 -21.30 -15.25
C SER A 569 -10.59 -22.60 -15.99
N LEU A 570 -9.84 -23.53 -15.42
CA LEU A 570 -9.62 -24.87 -15.99
C LEU A 570 -10.92 -25.67 -16.15
N LYS A 571 -11.85 -25.55 -15.18
CA LYS A 571 -13.14 -26.24 -15.24
C LYS A 571 -14.12 -25.60 -16.22
N SER A 572 -14.07 -24.27 -16.40
CA SER A 572 -15.02 -23.55 -17.26
C SER A 572 -14.57 -23.47 -18.71
N GLY A 573 -13.30 -23.73 -19.02
CA GLY A 573 -12.73 -23.59 -20.36
C GLY A 573 -12.78 -22.15 -20.91
N THR A 574 -13.01 -21.16 -20.03
CA THR A 574 -13.12 -19.75 -20.44
C THR A 574 -11.74 -19.17 -20.71
N GLY A 575 -11.58 -18.52 -21.87
CA GLY A 575 -10.35 -17.86 -22.29
C GLY A 575 -10.36 -16.34 -22.05
N SER A 576 -9.31 -15.68 -22.53
CA SER A 576 -9.20 -14.22 -22.53
C SER A 576 -10.35 -13.58 -23.33
N THR A 577 -10.86 -12.47 -22.83
CA THR A 577 -11.85 -11.63 -23.54
C THR A 577 -11.23 -10.34 -24.09
N LEU A 578 -9.89 -10.25 -24.05
CA LEU A 578 -9.17 -9.15 -24.69
C LEU A 578 -9.41 -9.18 -26.19
N PRO A 579 -9.66 -8.04 -26.83
CA PRO A 579 -9.75 -7.97 -28.28
C PRO A 579 -8.43 -8.40 -28.94
N PRO A 580 -8.46 -8.91 -30.20
CA PRO A 580 -7.23 -9.14 -30.95
C PRO A 580 -6.37 -7.88 -31.05
N LEU A 581 -5.05 -8.03 -31.00
CA LEU A 581 -4.11 -6.90 -30.98
C LEU A 581 -4.31 -5.92 -32.14
N GLU A 582 -4.62 -6.43 -33.32
CA GLU A 582 -4.90 -5.62 -34.53
C GLU A 582 -6.14 -4.74 -34.38
N GLN A 583 -7.18 -5.24 -33.69
CA GLN A 583 -8.38 -4.46 -33.38
C GLN A 583 -8.08 -3.41 -32.32
N ASP A 584 -7.23 -3.72 -31.34
CA ASP A 584 -6.77 -2.76 -30.34
C ASP A 584 -6.00 -1.62 -30.99
N GLU A 585 -5.08 -1.92 -31.88
CA GLU A 585 -4.30 -0.90 -32.62
C GLU A 585 -5.21 0.00 -33.44
N ALA A 586 -6.18 -0.56 -34.14
CA ALA A 586 -7.16 0.19 -34.93
C ALA A 586 -8.11 1.02 -34.06
N ALA A 587 -8.62 0.46 -32.96
CA ALA A 587 -9.52 1.13 -32.02
C ALA A 587 -8.80 2.28 -31.29
N LEU A 588 -7.57 2.05 -30.87
CA LEU A 588 -6.74 3.08 -30.24
C LEU A 588 -6.39 4.19 -31.22
N ALA A 589 -6.01 3.86 -32.46
CA ALA A 589 -5.77 4.85 -33.51
C ALA A 589 -7.01 5.70 -33.81
N ALA A 590 -8.19 5.09 -33.87
CA ALA A 590 -9.46 5.80 -34.06
C ALA A 590 -9.81 6.70 -32.86
N ALA A 591 -9.63 6.21 -31.62
CA ALA A 591 -9.89 6.97 -30.40
C ALA A 591 -9.00 8.22 -30.27
N PHE A 592 -7.80 8.17 -30.82
CA PHE A 592 -6.85 9.28 -30.81
C PHE A 592 -6.87 10.13 -32.10
N GLY A 593 -7.72 9.78 -33.09
CA GLY A 593 -7.83 10.52 -34.36
C GLY A 593 -6.57 10.45 -35.23
N ILE A 594 -5.76 9.40 -35.06
CA ILE A 594 -4.53 9.14 -35.82
C ILE A 594 -4.91 8.21 -36.96
N LYS A 595 -4.67 8.59 -38.22
CA LYS A 595 -4.73 7.63 -39.32
C LYS A 595 -3.74 6.52 -39.04
N SER A 596 -4.19 5.27 -39.11
CA SER A 596 -3.37 4.07 -38.89
C SER A 596 -2.28 3.97 -39.97
N THR A 597 -1.18 4.66 -39.74
CA THR A 597 0.03 4.61 -40.56
C THR A 597 1.22 4.14 -39.72
N LEU A 598 0.96 3.39 -38.65
CA LEU A 598 2.05 2.64 -38.05
C LEU A 598 2.41 1.53 -39.06
N PRO A 599 3.65 1.50 -39.58
CA PRO A 599 4.08 0.35 -40.36
C PRO A 599 3.82 -0.90 -39.52
N PRO A 600 3.40 -2.03 -40.11
CA PRO A 600 3.33 -3.28 -39.40
C PRO A 600 4.69 -3.43 -38.72
N LEU A 601 4.70 -3.48 -37.38
CA LEU A 601 5.92 -3.70 -36.58
C LEU A 601 6.53 -4.98 -37.14
N GLY A 602 7.58 -4.79 -37.92
CA GLY A 602 7.99 -5.72 -38.96
C GLY A 602 8.49 -7.03 -38.38
N GLN A 603 8.40 -8.00 -39.23
CA GLN A 603 9.06 -9.30 -39.23
C GLN A 603 10.58 -9.22 -38.90
N ASN A 604 11.16 -8.04 -38.73
CA ASN A 604 12.59 -7.84 -38.45
C ASN A 604 12.98 -8.03 -36.97
N GLU A 605 12.06 -8.00 -36.00
CA GLU A 605 12.41 -8.28 -34.61
C GLU A 605 12.52 -9.79 -34.29
N GLU A 606 11.93 -10.67 -35.13
CA GLU A 606 12.14 -12.11 -35.01
C GLU A 606 13.47 -12.56 -35.63
N SER A 607 14.00 -11.82 -36.61
CA SER A 607 15.29 -12.10 -37.23
C SER A 607 16.47 -11.71 -36.33
N ASP A 608 16.36 -10.60 -35.61
CA ASP A 608 17.42 -10.14 -34.70
C ASP A 608 17.60 -11.01 -33.46
N LEU A 609 16.54 -11.76 -33.06
CA LEU A 609 16.65 -12.75 -31.99
C LEU A 609 17.24 -14.09 -32.47
N ALA A 610 17.15 -14.38 -33.76
CA ALA A 610 17.73 -15.60 -34.33
C ALA A 610 19.23 -15.41 -34.65
N GLU A 611 19.67 -14.22 -35.03
CA GLU A 611 21.08 -13.94 -35.28
C GLU A 611 21.91 -13.72 -34.01
N GLY A 612 21.28 -13.25 -32.90
CA GLY A 612 21.94 -13.13 -31.58
C GLY A 612 22.15 -14.45 -30.84
N ALA A 613 21.56 -15.56 -31.31
CA ALA A 613 21.72 -16.91 -30.73
C ALA A 613 22.78 -17.75 -31.42
N THR A 614 23.41 -17.24 -32.47
CA THR A 614 24.44 -17.95 -33.25
C THR A 614 25.77 -17.19 -33.33
N ALA A 615 25.99 -16.16 -32.52
CA ALA A 615 27.28 -15.45 -32.39
C ALA A 615 27.86 -15.58 -30.98
#